data_c579227c04d0c7f4dbd87d756d84592e
#
_entry.id   c579227c04d0c7f4dbd87d756d84592e
#
_cell.length_a   1.000
_cell.length_b   1.000
_cell.length_c   1.000
_cell.angle_alpha   90.00
_cell.angle_beta   90.00
_cell.angle_gamma   90.00
#
_symmetry.space_group_name_H-M   'P 1'
#
loop_
_entity.id
_entity.type
_entity.pdbx_description
1 polymer ?
#
loop_
_entity_poly.entity_id
_entity_poly.type
_entity_poly.pdbx_seq_one_letter_code
_entity_poly.pdbx_strand_id
1 'polypeptide(L)'
;LKLEHPSQDDPIDMKLIVTNIIAHLIDQKREIYTLVCETIGSLSNHTTRVTKKHTGSITASVSDIVNTKIKGKMFSVDTTSNTLDFYGNYRRPFKVIADLCRKSIFRADGAKEGDEGSAGFLFWESQDGYNFRSIDSIFNGDAKETYIMTPYKGGLDPKNNFMLASEPKLKESHDIIKKLRSGTFSTANWYYDVLTRKVTFHNFNYNKHIVKANEEVPIYDGPYSRIILSTIDQGTTNLDKNGLDTLTPQKQAEFQAQASARYSALYSQMVDITVPMNLSLRAGDVINLEYPNINTDRKTAKNSPENGKFMIARLSHEFGNSEGDFTGLSLVRDSFTINE
;
A
#
# COMPACT_ATOMS: atom_id res chain seq x y z
N LEU A 1 -1.01 -4.80 24.75
CA LEU A 1 0.38 -4.41 24.54
C LEU A 1 0.46 -2.90 24.64
N LYS A 2 1.24 -2.42 25.60
CA LYS A 2 1.55 -0.99 25.71
C LYS A 2 3.07 -0.85 25.56
N LEU A 3 3.49 -0.04 24.61
CA LEU A 3 4.90 0.28 24.36
C LEU A 3 5.09 1.78 24.53
N GLU A 4 6.00 2.17 25.39
CA GLU A 4 6.37 3.55 25.69
C GLU A 4 7.88 3.71 25.52
N HIS A 5 8.30 4.86 25.02
CA HIS A 5 9.71 5.20 24.92
C HIS A 5 9.93 6.60 25.53
N PRO A 6 10.97 6.81 26.35
CA PRO A 6 11.18 8.08 27.06
C PRO A 6 11.32 9.32 26.17
N SER A 7 11.71 9.14 24.90
CA SER A 7 11.88 10.23 23.94
C SER A 7 10.65 10.50 23.08
N GLN A 8 9.51 9.85 23.35
CA GLN A 8 8.32 9.89 22.49
C GLN A 8 7.07 10.08 23.35
N ASP A 9 6.20 11.01 22.95
CA ASP A 9 4.96 11.33 23.66
C ASP A 9 3.81 10.38 23.31
N ASP A 10 3.88 9.68 22.14
CA ASP A 10 2.81 8.83 21.62
C ASP A 10 3.10 7.34 21.87
N PRO A 11 2.53 6.74 22.93
CA PRO A 11 2.69 5.31 23.18
C PRO A 11 1.90 4.47 22.16
N ILE A 12 2.41 3.28 21.87
CA ILE A 12 1.61 2.27 21.17
C ILE A 12 0.78 1.52 22.20
N ASP A 13 -0.54 1.62 22.11
CA ASP A 13 -1.47 0.86 22.96
C ASP A 13 -2.43 0.04 22.09
N MET A 14 -2.21 -1.27 22.07
CA MET A 14 -3.02 -2.20 21.28
C MET A 14 -3.49 -3.38 22.11
N LYS A 15 -4.78 -3.73 21.96
CA LYS A 15 -5.34 -4.99 22.48
C LYS A 15 -5.07 -6.11 21.48
N LEU A 16 -4.20 -7.03 21.87
CA LEU A 16 -3.82 -8.18 21.07
C LEU A 16 -4.27 -9.47 21.77
N ILE A 17 -4.50 -10.51 20.97
CA ILE A 17 -4.84 -11.84 21.43
C ILE A 17 -3.69 -12.76 21.06
N VAL A 18 -3.20 -13.53 22.04
CA VAL A 18 -2.19 -14.55 21.81
C VAL A 18 -2.81 -15.69 21.01
N THR A 19 -2.31 -15.91 19.81
CA THR A 19 -2.78 -16.96 18.89
C THR A 19 -1.86 -18.16 18.84
N ASN A 20 -0.57 -17.98 19.15
CA ASN A 20 0.38 -19.07 19.20
C ASN A 20 1.55 -18.72 20.14
N ILE A 21 2.18 -19.75 20.67
CA ILE A 21 3.41 -19.66 21.45
C ILE A 21 4.46 -20.52 20.73
N ILE A 22 5.50 -19.88 20.27
CA ILE A 22 6.62 -20.56 19.55
C ILE A 22 7.92 -20.35 20.28
N ALA A 23 8.89 -21.23 20.02
CA ALA A 23 10.22 -21.17 20.60
C ALA A 23 10.19 -21.10 22.14
N HIS A 24 9.59 -22.11 22.77
CA HIS A 24 9.60 -22.25 24.22
C HIS A 24 10.87 -22.98 24.66
N LEU A 25 11.75 -22.27 25.35
CA LEU A 25 13.00 -22.81 25.94
C LEU A 25 12.93 -22.69 27.45
N ILE A 26 13.17 -23.80 28.12
CA ILE A 26 13.25 -23.84 29.58
C ILE A 26 14.70 -24.21 29.95
N ASP A 27 15.35 -23.32 30.69
CA ASP A 27 16.63 -23.56 31.37
C ASP A 27 16.42 -23.51 32.88
N GLN A 28 17.40 -24.00 33.66
CA GLN A 28 17.26 -24.09 35.13
C GLN A 28 16.89 -22.78 35.84
N LYS A 29 17.13 -21.64 35.19
CA LYS A 29 16.89 -20.28 35.73
C LYS A 29 16.06 -19.35 34.84
N ARG A 30 15.73 -19.75 33.61
CA ARG A 30 15.08 -18.89 32.64
C ARG A 30 14.08 -19.65 31.77
N GLU A 31 12.97 -19.04 31.54
CA GLU A 31 11.96 -19.46 30.59
C GLU A 31 11.83 -18.38 29.50
N ILE A 32 12.07 -18.76 28.25
CA ILE A 32 12.00 -17.84 27.10
C ILE A 32 11.00 -18.41 26.12
N TYR A 33 10.02 -17.60 25.75
CA TYR A 33 9.05 -17.97 24.73
C TYR A 33 8.70 -16.76 23.84
N THR A 34 8.29 -17.06 22.61
CA THR A 34 7.81 -16.04 21.66
C THR A 34 6.31 -16.17 21.50
N LEU A 35 5.61 -15.09 21.79
CA LEU A 35 4.16 -14.98 21.60
C LEU A 35 3.85 -14.46 20.21
N VAL A 36 3.01 -15.16 19.47
CA VAL A 36 2.38 -14.65 18.27
C VAL A 36 1.03 -14.07 18.66
N CYS A 37 0.86 -12.78 18.40
CA CYS A 37 -0.34 -12.07 18.77
C CYS A 37 -1.02 -11.48 17.54
N GLU A 38 -2.33 -11.48 17.54
CA GLU A 38 -3.14 -10.90 16.47
C GLU A 38 -4.18 -9.92 17.02
N THR A 39 -4.67 -9.03 16.16
CA THR A 39 -5.75 -8.12 16.51
C THR A 39 -7.09 -8.86 16.57
N ILE A 40 -8.05 -8.28 17.29
CA ILE A 40 -9.43 -8.78 17.32
C ILE A 40 -10.03 -8.80 15.91
N GLY A 41 -9.63 -7.84 15.05
CA GLY A 41 -10.06 -7.76 13.67
C GLY A 41 -9.61 -8.95 12.82
N SER A 42 -8.37 -9.41 13.00
CA SER A 42 -7.88 -10.63 12.35
C SER A 42 -8.73 -11.85 12.72
N LEU A 43 -9.01 -12.05 14.00
CA LEU A 43 -9.88 -13.15 14.45
C LEU A 43 -11.30 -13.02 13.89
N SER A 44 -11.85 -11.82 13.90
CA SER A 44 -13.18 -11.56 13.32
C SER A 44 -13.23 -11.90 11.85
N ASN A 45 -12.17 -11.59 11.09
CA ASN A 45 -12.06 -11.96 9.68
C ASN A 45 -12.11 -13.49 9.48
N HIS A 46 -11.52 -14.26 10.39
CA HIS A 46 -11.55 -15.74 10.30
C HIS A 46 -12.90 -16.33 10.64
N THR A 47 -13.64 -15.73 11.55
CA THR A 47 -14.89 -16.29 12.12
C THR A 47 -16.16 -15.77 11.44
N THR A 48 -16.09 -14.61 10.76
CA THR A 48 -17.26 -13.98 10.12
C THR A 48 -17.27 -14.16 8.60
N ARG A 49 -18.46 -13.93 8.01
CA ARG A 49 -18.67 -14.00 6.55
C ARG A 49 -19.52 -12.84 6.08
N VAL A 50 -19.22 -12.33 4.90
CA VAL A 50 -20.04 -11.32 4.22
C VAL A 50 -21.11 -12.04 3.41
N THR A 51 -22.38 -11.83 3.78
CA THR A 51 -23.51 -12.57 3.22
C THR A 51 -24.52 -11.70 2.50
N LYS A 52 -24.60 -10.42 2.86
CA LYS A 52 -25.60 -9.51 2.29
C LYS A 52 -25.18 -8.92 0.95
N LYS A 53 -26.14 -8.35 0.23
CA LYS A 53 -25.91 -7.47 -0.91
C LYS A 53 -25.43 -6.11 -0.39
N HIS A 54 -24.42 -5.58 -1.05
CA HIS A 54 -23.94 -4.21 -0.88
C HIS A 54 -24.23 -3.43 -2.16
N THR A 55 -24.58 -2.16 -2.02
CA THR A 55 -24.93 -1.26 -3.13
C THR A 55 -24.34 0.13 -2.92
N GLY A 56 -24.07 0.83 -4.00
CA GLY A 56 -23.57 2.20 -3.96
C GLY A 56 -22.05 2.32 -3.94
N SER A 57 -21.49 3.33 -3.28
CA SER A 57 -20.06 3.57 -3.32
C SER A 57 -19.28 2.42 -2.64
N ILE A 58 -18.12 2.10 -3.21
CA ILE A 58 -17.27 1.04 -2.67
C ILE A 58 -16.77 1.44 -1.27
N THR A 59 -16.44 2.71 -1.06
CA THR A 59 -16.02 3.22 0.26
C THR A 59 -17.07 2.96 1.33
N ALA A 60 -18.35 3.21 1.04
CA ALA A 60 -19.44 2.94 1.98
C ALA A 60 -19.57 1.43 2.28
N SER A 61 -19.41 0.59 1.26
CA SER A 61 -19.46 -0.86 1.39
C SER A 61 -18.30 -1.39 2.25
N VAL A 62 -17.08 -0.88 2.05
CA VAL A 62 -15.89 -1.24 2.86
C VAL A 62 -16.12 -0.82 4.32
N SER A 63 -16.57 0.41 4.56
CA SER A 63 -16.84 0.92 5.90
C SER A 63 -17.91 0.11 6.62
N ASP A 64 -18.97 -0.29 5.92
CA ASP A 64 -20.01 -1.15 6.49
C ASP A 64 -19.48 -2.56 6.84
N ILE A 65 -18.64 -3.15 5.98
CA ILE A 65 -18.01 -4.46 6.26
C ILE A 65 -17.10 -4.38 7.49
N VAL A 66 -16.27 -3.34 7.58
CA VAL A 66 -15.38 -3.14 8.73
C VAL A 66 -16.19 -2.96 10.01
N ASN A 67 -17.19 -2.09 10.02
CA ASN A 67 -17.99 -1.81 11.19
C ASN A 67 -18.85 -3.01 11.64
N THR A 68 -19.45 -3.75 10.70
CA THR A 68 -20.42 -4.80 11.03
C THR A 68 -19.79 -6.18 11.19
N LYS A 69 -18.75 -6.51 10.42
CA LYS A 69 -18.16 -7.86 10.38
C LYS A 69 -16.85 -7.95 11.15
N ILE A 70 -16.00 -6.93 11.01
CA ILE A 70 -14.71 -6.84 11.72
C ILE A 70 -14.90 -6.24 13.11
N LYS A 71 -15.92 -5.41 13.30
CA LYS A 71 -16.19 -4.61 14.52
C LYS A 71 -15.03 -3.64 14.81
N GLY A 72 -14.41 -3.14 13.76
CA GLY A 72 -13.32 -2.16 13.81
C GLY A 72 -13.82 -0.77 13.43
N LYS A 73 -12.95 0.23 13.58
CA LYS A 73 -13.20 1.61 13.21
C LYS A 73 -12.36 1.97 11.99
N MET A 74 -12.95 2.66 11.01
CA MET A 74 -12.19 3.28 9.93
C MET A 74 -11.44 4.50 10.48
N PHE A 75 -10.18 4.65 10.07
CA PHE A 75 -9.32 5.77 10.48
C PHE A 75 -9.07 6.72 9.31
N SER A 76 -8.42 6.26 8.25
CA SER A 76 -8.14 7.08 7.06
C SER A 76 -8.78 6.46 5.82
N VAL A 77 -9.62 7.24 5.14
CA VAL A 77 -10.48 6.72 4.08
C VAL A 77 -10.53 7.70 2.92
N ASP A 78 -10.15 7.22 1.74
CA ASP A 78 -10.38 7.96 0.50
C ASP A 78 -11.74 7.57 -0.10
N THR A 79 -12.42 8.55 -0.67
CA THR A 79 -13.70 8.32 -1.34
C THR A 79 -13.48 7.73 -2.72
N THR A 80 -14.23 6.68 -3.06
CA THR A 80 -14.25 6.14 -4.42
C THR A 80 -15.22 6.89 -5.30
N SER A 81 -14.81 7.20 -6.53
CA SER A 81 -15.66 7.88 -7.52
C SER A 81 -16.68 6.95 -8.17
N ASN A 82 -16.48 5.64 -8.08
CA ASN A 82 -17.33 4.64 -8.71
C ASN A 82 -18.22 3.90 -7.72
N THR A 83 -19.31 3.38 -8.22
CA THR A 83 -20.26 2.51 -7.50
C THR A 83 -20.09 1.06 -7.90
N LEU A 84 -20.44 0.16 -7.00
CA LEU A 84 -20.48 -1.28 -7.27
C LEU A 84 -21.55 -1.95 -6.43
N ASP A 85 -22.44 -2.67 -7.10
CA ASP A 85 -23.37 -3.58 -6.46
C ASP A 85 -22.79 -4.99 -6.46
N PHE A 86 -22.74 -5.65 -5.31
CA PHE A 86 -22.21 -7.01 -5.21
C PHE A 86 -22.80 -7.80 -4.04
N TYR A 87 -22.69 -9.12 -4.13
CA TYR A 87 -22.99 -10.04 -3.02
C TYR A 87 -21.69 -10.52 -2.36
N GLY A 88 -21.72 -10.65 -1.04
CA GLY A 88 -20.57 -11.13 -0.26
C GLY A 88 -20.20 -12.59 -0.52
N ASN A 89 -21.16 -13.43 -0.95
CA ASN A 89 -20.96 -14.83 -1.32
C ASN A 89 -20.25 -15.67 -0.25
N TYR A 90 -20.57 -15.45 1.02
CA TYR A 90 -19.99 -16.16 2.18
C TYR A 90 -18.45 -16.05 2.25
N ARG A 91 -17.85 -15.05 1.62
CA ARG A 91 -16.40 -14.82 1.68
C ARG A 91 -16.01 -14.12 2.98
N ARG A 92 -14.74 -14.32 3.35
CA ARG A 92 -14.14 -13.60 4.48
C ARG A 92 -14.10 -12.11 4.21
N PRO A 93 -14.30 -11.23 5.23
CA PRO A 93 -14.31 -9.78 5.07
C PRO A 93 -13.08 -9.21 4.35
N PHE A 94 -11.86 -9.55 4.80
CA PHE A 94 -10.63 -9.04 4.17
C PHE A 94 -10.48 -9.48 2.71
N LYS A 95 -10.95 -10.68 2.37
CA LYS A 95 -10.95 -11.13 0.97
C LYS A 95 -11.89 -10.30 0.10
N VAL A 96 -13.07 -9.97 0.62
CA VAL A 96 -14.01 -9.10 -0.10
C VAL A 96 -13.42 -7.71 -0.26
N ILE A 97 -12.85 -7.12 0.80
CA ILE A 97 -12.25 -5.79 0.74
C ILE A 97 -11.04 -5.77 -0.23
N ALA A 98 -10.19 -6.79 -0.23
CA ALA A 98 -9.07 -6.89 -1.18
C ALA A 98 -9.54 -6.96 -2.65
N ASP A 99 -10.67 -7.63 -2.91
CA ASP A 99 -11.27 -7.64 -4.25
C ASP A 99 -11.87 -6.27 -4.60
N LEU A 100 -12.43 -5.54 -3.63
CA LEU A 100 -12.94 -4.19 -3.81
C LEU A 100 -11.82 -3.18 -4.07
N CYS A 101 -10.66 -3.30 -3.41
CA CYS A 101 -9.49 -2.44 -3.67
C CYS A 101 -9.09 -2.42 -5.15
N ARG A 102 -9.17 -3.56 -5.83
CA ARG A 102 -8.84 -3.68 -7.26
C ARG A 102 -9.87 -3.05 -8.19
N LYS A 103 -11.08 -2.81 -7.69
CA LYS A 103 -12.21 -2.24 -8.44
C LYS A 103 -12.46 -0.77 -8.11
N SER A 104 -11.75 -0.24 -7.12
CA SER A 104 -11.91 1.11 -6.61
C SER A 104 -11.13 2.10 -7.46
N ILE A 105 -11.78 3.21 -7.79
CA ILE A 105 -11.22 4.31 -8.57
C ILE A 105 -11.17 5.55 -7.70
N PHE A 106 -10.01 6.15 -7.65
CA PHE A 106 -9.77 7.41 -6.97
C PHE A 106 -9.86 8.55 -7.98
N ARG A 107 -10.56 9.60 -7.62
CA ARG A 107 -10.55 10.87 -8.32
C ARG A 107 -10.24 11.96 -7.29
N ALA A 108 -9.23 12.75 -7.55
CA ALA A 108 -8.86 13.84 -6.66
C ALA A 108 -9.99 14.88 -6.56
N ASP A 109 -10.11 15.52 -5.42
CA ASP A 109 -11.05 16.62 -5.24
C ASP A 109 -10.71 17.75 -6.22
N GLY A 110 -11.72 18.26 -6.91
CA GLY A 110 -11.54 19.30 -7.92
C GLY A 110 -11.04 18.81 -9.29
N ALA A 111 -10.97 17.50 -9.53
CA ALA A 111 -10.68 16.94 -10.85
C ALA A 111 -11.70 17.43 -11.90
N LYS A 112 -11.23 17.71 -13.11
CA LYS A 112 -12.08 18.23 -14.19
C LYS A 112 -13.04 17.13 -14.66
N GLU A 113 -14.19 17.57 -15.18
CA GLU A 113 -15.12 16.69 -15.88
C GLU A 113 -14.40 16.02 -17.06
N GLY A 114 -14.45 14.68 -17.10
CA GLY A 114 -13.70 13.90 -18.09
C GLY A 114 -12.38 13.28 -17.60
N ASP A 115 -11.87 13.67 -16.44
CA ASP A 115 -10.74 12.95 -15.81
C ASP A 115 -11.21 11.57 -15.37
N GLU A 116 -10.55 10.55 -15.92
CA GLU A 116 -10.98 9.16 -15.71
C GLU A 116 -10.67 8.61 -14.30
N GLY A 117 -9.90 9.35 -13.50
CA GLY A 117 -9.46 8.89 -12.19
C GLY A 117 -8.38 7.80 -12.28
N SER A 118 -7.97 7.26 -11.16
CA SER A 118 -6.92 6.24 -11.08
C SER A 118 -7.33 5.05 -10.21
N ALA A 119 -6.92 3.86 -10.62
CA ALA A 119 -7.15 2.63 -9.87
C ALA A 119 -5.97 2.33 -8.92
N GLY A 120 -6.22 1.51 -7.90
CA GLY A 120 -5.21 1.03 -6.96
C GLY A 120 -5.42 1.57 -5.56
N PHE A 121 -6.27 0.89 -4.81
CA PHE A 121 -6.49 1.15 -3.38
C PHE A 121 -5.74 0.12 -2.55
N LEU A 122 -5.32 0.54 -1.35
CA LEU A 122 -4.71 -0.29 -0.33
C LEU A 122 -5.62 -0.34 0.90
N PHE A 123 -5.62 -1.47 1.58
CA PHE A 123 -6.36 -1.67 2.83
C PHE A 123 -5.46 -2.30 3.87
N TRP A 124 -5.35 -1.69 5.04
CA TRP A 124 -4.54 -2.19 6.16
C TRP A 124 -5.07 -1.71 7.50
N GLU A 125 -4.64 -2.38 8.56
CA GLU A 125 -4.91 -2.02 9.95
C GLU A 125 -3.69 -1.31 10.55
N SER A 126 -3.94 -0.25 11.30
CA SER A 126 -2.96 0.43 12.18
C SER A 126 -3.50 0.47 13.60
N GLN A 127 -2.70 0.96 14.56
CA GLN A 127 -3.23 1.13 15.92
C GLN A 127 -4.44 2.09 15.98
N ASP A 128 -4.52 3.05 15.05
CA ASP A 128 -5.55 4.07 15.01
C ASP A 128 -6.84 3.57 14.38
N GLY A 129 -6.78 2.45 13.65
CA GLY A 129 -7.91 1.82 12.98
C GLY A 129 -7.59 1.31 11.58
N TYR A 130 -8.64 1.09 10.78
CA TYR A 130 -8.53 0.58 9.42
C TYR A 130 -8.38 1.72 8.41
N ASN A 131 -7.47 1.53 7.47
CA ASN A 131 -7.18 2.48 6.42
C ASN A 131 -7.63 1.90 5.08
N PHE A 132 -8.27 2.74 4.25
CA PHE A 132 -8.65 2.42 2.89
C PHE A 132 -8.31 3.61 2.01
N ARG A 133 -7.13 3.56 1.37
CA ARG A 133 -6.57 4.69 0.66
C ARG A 133 -6.08 4.33 -0.72
N SER A 134 -6.12 5.29 -1.64
CA SER A 134 -5.50 5.16 -2.95
C SER A 134 -3.99 5.35 -2.88
N ILE A 135 -3.27 4.68 -3.78
CA ILE A 135 -1.82 4.86 -3.91
C ILE A 135 -1.48 6.33 -4.19
N ASP A 136 -2.28 7.00 -5.03
CA ASP A 136 -2.06 8.41 -5.36
C ASP A 136 -2.25 9.34 -4.17
N SER A 137 -3.32 9.15 -3.41
CA SER A 137 -3.57 9.94 -2.19
C SER A 137 -2.43 9.78 -1.18
N ILE A 138 -1.86 8.58 -1.06
CA ILE A 138 -0.73 8.31 -0.15
C ILE A 138 0.51 9.09 -0.60
N PHE A 139 0.91 8.98 -1.88
CA PHE A 139 2.13 9.62 -2.37
C PHE A 139 1.99 11.14 -2.61
N ASN A 140 0.77 11.64 -2.82
CA ASN A 140 0.49 13.08 -2.91
C ASN A 140 0.53 13.78 -1.54
N GLY A 141 0.44 13.02 -0.44
CA GLY A 141 0.58 13.55 0.90
C GLY A 141 2.00 14.04 1.19
N ASP A 142 2.12 14.88 2.23
CA ASP A 142 3.43 15.31 2.73
C ASP A 142 4.18 14.16 3.39
N ALA A 143 5.50 14.16 3.24
CA ALA A 143 6.34 13.23 3.95
C ALA A 143 6.33 13.56 5.45
N LYS A 144 6.08 12.54 6.27
CA LYS A 144 5.99 12.69 7.73
C LYS A 144 7.35 13.00 8.35
N GLU A 145 8.39 12.37 7.80
CA GLU A 145 9.76 12.49 8.29
C GLU A 145 10.75 12.47 7.12
N THR A 146 11.94 13.02 7.33
CA THR A 146 13.06 12.92 6.39
C THR A 146 14.22 12.24 7.08
N TYR A 147 14.69 11.13 6.50
CA TYR A 147 15.85 10.39 6.98
C TYR A 147 17.03 10.55 6.01
N ILE A 148 18.20 10.84 6.56
CA ILE A 148 19.41 11.10 5.80
C ILE A 148 20.47 10.06 6.14
N MET A 149 21.01 9.42 5.11
CA MET A 149 22.21 8.61 5.23
C MET A 149 23.42 9.51 5.10
N THR A 150 24.06 9.88 6.20
CA THR A 150 25.28 10.68 6.16
C THR A 150 26.32 10.17 7.17
N PRO A 151 27.57 10.03 6.76
CA PRO A 151 28.66 9.76 7.71
C PRO A 151 29.06 11.00 8.53
N TYR A 152 28.56 12.20 8.17
CA TYR A 152 28.90 13.46 8.83
C TYR A 152 27.76 14.00 9.67
N LYS A 153 28.03 14.25 10.94
CA LYS A 153 27.07 14.82 11.90
C LYS A 153 26.86 16.35 11.74
N GLY A 154 27.55 17.01 10.82
CA GLY A 154 27.48 18.46 10.62
C GLY A 154 26.48 18.86 9.55
N GLY A 155 25.57 19.80 9.87
CA GLY A 155 24.66 20.40 8.91
C GLY A 155 23.27 19.78 8.79
N LEU A 156 22.91 18.87 9.70
CA LEU A 156 21.53 18.38 9.84
C LEU A 156 20.68 19.41 10.59
N ASP A 157 19.48 19.62 10.12
CA ASP A 157 18.46 20.30 10.90
C ASP A 157 17.92 19.32 11.96
N PRO A 158 18.21 19.55 13.27
CA PRO A 158 17.82 18.61 14.31
C PRO A 158 16.29 18.45 14.45
N LYS A 159 15.51 19.34 13.84
CA LYS A 159 14.06 19.32 13.92
C LYS A 159 13.39 18.51 12.81
N ASN A 160 14.03 18.40 11.64
CA ASN A 160 13.38 17.84 10.45
C ASN A 160 14.15 16.68 9.80
N ASN A 161 15.41 16.43 10.20
CA ASN A 161 16.26 15.45 9.54
C ASN A 161 16.87 14.49 10.56
N PHE A 162 16.67 13.20 10.34
CA PHE A 162 17.18 12.15 11.21
C PHE A 162 18.22 11.31 10.49
N MET A 163 19.29 10.97 11.18
CA MET A 163 20.30 10.03 10.66
C MET A 163 19.76 8.60 10.71
N LEU A 164 20.17 7.79 9.73
CA LEU A 164 19.95 6.35 9.81
C LEU A 164 20.83 5.75 10.91
N ALA A 165 20.29 4.77 11.61
CA ALA A 165 21.02 4.03 12.64
C ALA A 165 21.97 2.98 12.03
N SER A 166 21.66 2.51 10.82
CA SER A 166 22.48 1.56 10.07
C SER A 166 22.44 1.83 8.58
N GLU A 167 23.36 1.20 7.83
CA GLU A 167 23.36 1.28 6.37
C GLU A 167 22.07 0.68 5.79
N PRO A 168 21.46 1.36 4.77
CA PRO A 168 20.27 0.87 4.09
C PRO A 168 20.57 -0.44 3.35
N LYS A 169 19.62 -1.36 3.41
CA LYS A 169 19.69 -2.63 2.67
C LYS A 169 18.74 -2.58 1.49
N LEU A 170 19.28 -2.36 0.30
CA LEU A 170 18.52 -2.44 -0.94
C LEU A 170 18.11 -3.89 -1.18
N LYS A 171 16.80 -4.19 -1.13
CA LYS A 171 16.26 -5.53 -1.36
C LYS A 171 15.85 -5.76 -2.80
N GLU A 172 15.29 -4.77 -3.42
CA GLU A 172 14.86 -4.84 -4.81
C GLU A 172 15.08 -3.50 -5.48
N SER A 173 15.68 -3.51 -6.65
CA SER A 173 15.88 -2.35 -7.49
C SER A 173 15.56 -2.75 -8.93
N HIS A 174 14.42 -2.27 -9.40
CA HIS A 174 14.00 -2.24 -10.81
C HIS A 174 14.33 -3.49 -11.64
N ASP A 175 13.88 -4.68 -11.22
CA ASP A 175 14.02 -5.90 -12.01
C ASP A 175 13.04 -5.89 -13.21
N ILE A 176 13.54 -5.47 -14.39
CA ILE A 176 12.77 -5.38 -15.62
C ILE A 176 12.22 -6.74 -16.04
N ILE A 177 12.99 -7.80 -15.90
CA ILE A 177 12.56 -9.15 -16.31
C ILE A 177 11.41 -9.65 -15.44
N LYS A 178 11.52 -9.45 -14.15
CA LYS A 178 10.43 -9.79 -13.20
C LYS A 178 9.16 -9.00 -13.53
N LYS A 179 9.28 -7.71 -13.85
CA LYS A 179 8.16 -6.85 -14.23
C LYS A 179 7.55 -7.24 -15.58
N LEU A 180 8.35 -7.60 -16.57
CA LEU A 180 7.84 -8.15 -17.82
C LEU A 180 7.05 -9.44 -17.55
N ARG A 181 7.60 -10.39 -16.79
CA ARG A 181 6.92 -11.63 -16.43
C ARG A 181 5.64 -11.42 -15.63
N SER A 182 5.61 -10.42 -14.76
CA SER A 182 4.41 -10.04 -13.99
C SER A 182 3.36 -9.31 -14.84
N GLY A 183 3.75 -8.79 -16.01
CA GLY A 183 2.88 -8.01 -16.89
C GLY A 183 2.69 -6.56 -16.44
N THR A 184 3.64 -6.01 -15.68
CA THR A 184 3.54 -4.64 -15.16
C THR A 184 3.46 -3.61 -16.28
N PHE A 185 4.27 -3.76 -17.33
CA PHE A 185 4.35 -2.78 -18.41
C PHE A 185 3.27 -2.93 -19.46
N SER A 186 2.93 -4.19 -19.84
CA SER A 186 1.96 -4.46 -20.89
C SER A 186 1.32 -5.81 -20.69
N THR A 187 -0.02 -5.86 -20.73
CA THR A 187 -0.80 -7.09 -20.59
C THR A 187 -1.95 -7.16 -21.60
N ALA A 188 -2.23 -8.37 -22.08
CA ALA A 188 -3.46 -8.70 -22.77
C ALA A 188 -4.45 -9.30 -21.77
N ASN A 189 -5.53 -8.59 -21.47
CA ASN A 189 -6.50 -9.01 -20.49
C ASN A 189 -7.77 -9.50 -21.17
N TRP A 190 -8.16 -10.74 -20.86
CA TRP A 190 -9.38 -11.36 -21.31
C TRP A 190 -10.32 -11.53 -20.10
N TYR A 191 -11.45 -10.88 -20.14
CA TYR A 191 -12.46 -10.92 -19.09
C TYR A 191 -13.69 -11.66 -19.58
N TYR A 192 -14.04 -12.74 -18.91
CA TYR A 192 -15.24 -13.51 -19.19
C TYR A 192 -16.34 -13.13 -18.19
N ASP A 193 -17.47 -12.68 -18.71
CA ASP A 193 -18.68 -12.48 -17.92
C ASP A 193 -19.53 -13.76 -17.95
N VAL A 194 -19.69 -14.34 -16.76
CA VAL A 194 -20.43 -15.60 -16.58
C VAL A 194 -21.92 -15.43 -16.88
N LEU A 195 -22.48 -14.27 -16.57
CA LEU A 195 -23.92 -14.01 -16.70
C LEU A 195 -24.29 -13.73 -18.15
N THR A 196 -23.57 -12.86 -18.82
CA THR A 196 -23.85 -12.51 -20.22
C THR A 196 -23.15 -13.42 -21.22
N ARG A 197 -22.24 -14.29 -20.75
CA ARG A 197 -21.40 -15.19 -21.57
C ARG A 197 -20.56 -14.44 -22.62
N LYS A 198 -20.24 -13.19 -22.36
CA LYS A 198 -19.42 -12.34 -23.22
C LYS A 198 -17.97 -12.33 -22.79
N VAL A 199 -17.07 -12.22 -23.74
CA VAL A 199 -15.65 -11.98 -23.50
C VAL A 199 -15.34 -10.54 -23.83
N THR A 200 -14.72 -9.83 -22.90
CA THR A 200 -14.20 -8.48 -23.12
C THR A 200 -12.68 -8.57 -23.18
N PHE A 201 -12.11 -7.98 -24.20
CA PHE A 201 -10.67 -7.94 -24.42
C PHE A 201 -10.17 -6.52 -24.18
N HIS A 202 -9.10 -6.39 -23.37
CA HIS A 202 -8.45 -5.12 -23.13
C HIS A 202 -6.93 -5.27 -23.13
N ASN A 203 -6.26 -4.49 -23.99
CA ASN A 203 -4.81 -4.36 -23.98
C ASN A 203 -4.44 -3.21 -23.05
N PHE A 204 -3.74 -3.53 -21.97
CA PHE A 204 -3.18 -2.56 -21.06
C PHE A 204 -1.72 -2.27 -21.44
N ASN A 205 -1.38 -0.98 -21.46
CA ASN A 205 -0.01 -0.49 -21.58
C ASN A 205 0.20 0.59 -20.52
N TYR A 206 1.24 0.44 -19.72
CA TYR A 206 1.53 1.31 -18.58
C TYR A 206 1.63 2.79 -18.98
N ASN A 207 2.37 3.10 -20.05
CA ASN A 207 2.57 4.47 -20.53
C ASN A 207 1.30 5.18 -20.99
N LYS A 208 0.33 4.42 -21.50
CA LYS A 208 -0.90 4.96 -22.07
C LYS A 208 -2.01 5.12 -21.04
N HIS A 209 -2.03 4.29 -20.01
CA HIS A 209 -3.15 4.11 -19.11
C HIS A 209 -2.88 4.53 -17.65
N ILE A 210 -1.64 4.89 -17.33
CA ILE A 210 -1.34 5.45 -16.03
C ILE A 210 -1.07 6.94 -16.19
N VAL A 211 -1.94 7.74 -15.60
CA VAL A 211 -1.74 9.18 -15.45
C VAL A 211 -0.52 9.34 -14.55
N LYS A 212 0.51 9.97 -15.07
CA LYS A 212 1.83 10.19 -14.49
C LYS A 212 1.83 10.21 -12.96
N ALA A 213 2.21 9.09 -12.35
CA ALA A 213 3.07 9.16 -11.19
C ALA A 213 4.39 9.74 -11.70
N ASN A 214 4.91 10.76 -11.04
CA ASN A 214 6.12 11.45 -11.46
C ASN A 214 7.12 10.47 -12.08
N GLU A 215 7.46 10.68 -13.39
CA GLU A 215 8.67 10.27 -14.06
C GLU A 215 8.70 9.03 -14.93
N GLU A 216 9.57 9.16 -15.90
CA GLU A 216 9.92 8.17 -16.90
C GLU A 216 10.61 6.95 -16.26
N VAL A 217 9.82 5.98 -15.87
CA VAL A 217 10.36 4.63 -15.73
C VAL A 217 10.83 4.21 -17.12
N PRO A 218 12.05 3.67 -17.32
CA PRO A 218 12.44 3.09 -18.58
C PRO A 218 11.47 1.98 -18.91
N ILE A 219 10.51 2.26 -19.77
CA ILE A 219 9.35 1.44 -20.03
C ILE A 219 9.59 0.72 -21.32
N TYR A 220 9.42 -0.60 -21.25
CA TYR A 220 9.36 -1.43 -22.45
C TYR A 220 8.03 -1.17 -23.15
N ASP A 221 8.06 -0.41 -24.24
CA ASP A 221 6.91 -0.14 -25.12
C ASP A 221 6.83 -1.21 -26.22
N GLY A 222 6.76 -2.46 -25.80
CA GLY A 222 6.64 -3.61 -26.70
C GLY A 222 5.26 -4.25 -26.66
N PRO A 223 5.08 -5.36 -27.40
CA PRO A 223 3.85 -6.17 -27.31
C PRO A 223 3.65 -6.66 -25.88
N TYR A 224 2.41 -7.02 -25.56
CA TYR A 224 2.07 -7.53 -24.22
C TYR A 224 2.97 -8.72 -23.83
N SER A 225 3.51 -8.65 -22.63
CA SER A 225 4.41 -9.66 -22.07
C SER A 225 3.67 -10.76 -21.30
N ARG A 226 2.39 -10.55 -20.98
CA ARG A 226 1.56 -11.49 -20.24
C ARG A 226 0.12 -11.47 -20.72
N ILE A 227 -0.50 -12.66 -20.75
CA ILE A 227 -1.93 -12.83 -20.95
C ILE A 227 -2.58 -13.13 -19.61
N ILE A 228 -3.62 -12.39 -19.28
CA ILE A 228 -4.38 -12.56 -18.04
C ILE A 228 -5.82 -12.94 -18.41
N LEU A 229 -6.28 -14.08 -17.89
CA LEU A 229 -7.66 -14.52 -17.98
C LEU A 229 -8.32 -14.31 -16.62
N SER A 230 -9.45 -13.62 -16.62
CA SER A 230 -10.18 -13.32 -15.39
C SER A 230 -11.68 -13.31 -15.65
N THR A 231 -12.47 -13.38 -14.58
CA THR A 231 -13.91 -13.19 -14.65
C THR A 231 -14.27 -11.77 -14.24
N ILE A 232 -15.23 -11.19 -14.94
CA ILE A 232 -15.84 -9.91 -14.58
C ILE A 232 -17.33 -10.14 -14.39
N ASP A 233 -17.90 -9.45 -13.41
CA ASP A 233 -19.33 -9.47 -13.17
C ASP A 233 -19.92 -8.16 -13.68
N GLN A 234 -20.54 -8.20 -14.86
CA GLN A 234 -21.15 -7.03 -15.48
C GLN A 234 -22.57 -6.79 -14.99
N GLY A 235 -23.24 -7.81 -14.46
CA GLY A 235 -24.64 -7.72 -14.06
C GLY A 235 -24.86 -6.92 -12.78
N THR A 236 -23.81 -6.73 -11.97
CA THR A 236 -23.87 -6.00 -10.70
C THR A 236 -23.34 -4.57 -10.78
N THR A 237 -22.82 -4.14 -11.93
CA THR A 237 -22.12 -2.85 -12.07
C THR A 237 -23.03 -1.71 -12.51
N ASN A 238 -24.32 -1.90 -12.68
CA ASN A 238 -25.11 -1.01 -13.51
C ASN A 238 -26.29 -0.36 -12.85
N LEU A 239 -26.12 0.36 -11.78
CA LEU A 239 -27.26 1.23 -11.39
C LEU A 239 -26.73 2.47 -10.69
N ASP A 240 -26.42 3.48 -11.48
CA ASP A 240 -26.29 4.82 -10.94
C ASP A 240 -27.68 5.40 -10.63
N LYS A 241 -28.04 5.33 -9.37
CA LYS A 241 -29.20 6.06 -8.84
C LYS A 241 -28.80 7.33 -8.10
N ASN A 242 -27.48 7.57 -7.92
CA ASN A 242 -26.97 8.58 -7.00
C ASN A 242 -26.03 9.61 -7.67
N GLY A 243 -25.93 9.65 -9.00
CA GLY A 243 -25.03 10.58 -9.71
C GLY A 243 -23.54 10.24 -9.62
N LEU A 244 -23.18 9.03 -9.13
CA LEU A 244 -21.82 8.54 -9.15
C LEU A 244 -21.52 7.82 -10.47
N ASP A 245 -20.26 7.83 -10.90
CA ASP A 245 -19.87 7.21 -12.16
C ASP A 245 -20.19 5.70 -12.19
N THR A 246 -20.95 5.29 -13.19
CA THR A 246 -21.15 3.89 -13.52
C THR A 246 -20.10 3.45 -14.52
N LEU A 247 -19.38 2.38 -14.19
CA LEU A 247 -18.38 1.84 -15.10
C LEU A 247 -19.02 0.96 -16.16
N THR A 248 -18.66 1.19 -17.42
CA THR A 248 -18.89 0.21 -18.47
C THR A 248 -18.02 -1.02 -18.24
N PRO A 249 -18.38 -2.19 -18.77
CA PRO A 249 -17.54 -3.40 -18.65
C PRO A 249 -16.12 -3.21 -19.17
N GLN A 250 -15.93 -2.45 -20.24
CA GLN A 250 -14.62 -2.14 -20.79
C GLN A 250 -13.81 -1.29 -19.83
N LYS A 251 -14.40 -0.23 -19.28
CA LYS A 251 -13.74 0.62 -18.28
C LYS A 251 -13.40 -0.16 -17.01
N GLN A 252 -14.28 -1.03 -16.55
CA GLN A 252 -13.98 -1.89 -15.40
C GLN A 252 -12.79 -2.82 -15.67
N ALA A 253 -12.71 -3.41 -16.85
CA ALA A 253 -11.58 -4.25 -17.27
C ALA A 253 -10.27 -3.45 -17.30
N GLU A 254 -10.32 -2.24 -17.84
CA GLU A 254 -9.18 -1.31 -17.89
C GLU A 254 -8.67 -0.96 -16.50
N PHE A 255 -9.54 -0.50 -15.60
CA PHE A 255 -9.15 -0.15 -14.24
C PHE A 255 -8.65 -1.33 -13.41
N GLN A 256 -9.16 -2.54 -13.62
CA GLN A 256 -8.61 -3.74 -12.97
C GLN A 256 -7.21 -4.07 -13.48
N ALA A 257 -6.96 -3.91 -14.77
CA ALA A 257 -5.64 -4.08 -15.36
C ALA A 257 -4.67 -3.02 -14.81
N GLN A 258 -5.10 -1.77 -14.76
CA GLN A 258 -4.35 -0.66 -14.17
C GLN A 258 -4.00 -0.91 -12.69
N ALA A 259 -4.96 -1.32 -11.87
CA ALA A 259 -4.72 -1.64 -10.46
C ALA A 259 -3.67 -2.75 -10.29
N SER A 260 -3.76 -3.82 -11.09
CA SER A 260 -2.81 -4.92 -11.05
C SER A 260 -1.39 -4.49 -11.42
N ALA A 261 -1.25 -3.65 -12.45
CA ALA A 261 0.02 -3.08 -12.86
C ALA A 261 0.62 -2.17 -11.78
N ARG A 262 -0.21 -1.31 -11.16
CA ARG A 262 0.23 -0.40 -10.09
C ARG A 262 0.67 -1.14 -8.83
N TYR A 263 -0.02 -2.21 -8.42
CA TYR A 263 0.43 -3.03 -7.30
C TYR A 263 1.77 -3.71 -7.60
N SER A 264 1.99 -4.15 -8.83
CA SER A 264 3.29 -4.71 -9.23
C SER A 264 4.38 -3.62 -9.30
N ALA A 265 4.04 -2.42 -9.77
CA ALA A 265 4.94 -1.29 -9.85
C ALA A 265 5.35 -0.77 -8.46
N LEU A 266 4.45 -0.77 -7.48
CA LEU A 266 4.71 -0.28 -6.12
C LEU A 266 5.93 -0.94 -5.46
N TYR A 267 6.25 -2.17 -5.83
CA TYR A 267 7.42 -2.90 -5.34
C TYR A 267 8.62 -2.81 -6.29
N SER A 268 8.74 -1.72 -7.07
CA SER A 268 9.86 -1.52 -7.97
C SER A 268 11.17 -1.24 -7.26
N GLN A 269 11.09 -0.47 -6.18
CA GLN A 269 12.19 -0.29 -5.24
C GLN A 269 11.74 -0.71 -3.85
N MET A 270 12.58 -1.52 -3.21
CA MET A 270 12.41 -1.93 -1.83
C MET A 270 13.70 -1.71 -1.06
N VAL A 271 13.61 -0.94 0.02
CA VAL A 271 14.74 -0.60 0.88
C VAL A 271 14.37 -0.87 2.32
N ASP A 272 15.21 -1.62 3.05
CA ASP A 272 15.11 -1.72 4.49
C ASP A 272 16.08 -0.72 5.13
N ILE A 273 15.57 0.05 6.06
CA ILE A 273 16.37 0.97 6.89
C ILE A 273 16.12 0.73 8.36
N THR A 274 17.09 1.07 9.17
CA THR A 274 16.94 1.12 10.63
C THR A 274 17.13 2.56 11.08
N VAL A 275 16.18 3.07 11.83
CA VAL A 275 16.17 4.44 12.33
C VAL A 275 16.12 4.44 13.86
N PRO A 276 16.52 5.50 14.54
CA PRO A 276 16.28 5.64 15.96
C PRO A 276 14.79 5.43 16.29
N MET A 277 14.49 4.95 17.49
CA MET A 277 13.12 4.65 17.89
C MET A 277 12.16 5.78 17.55
N ASN A 278 11.14 5.48 16.77
CA ASN A 278 10.08 6.39 16.42
C ASN A 278 8.72 5.69 16.44
N LEU A 279 7.98 5.87 17.53
CA LEU A 279 6.68 5.26 17.76
C LEU A 279 5.54 5.99 17.04
N SER A 280 5.80 7.17 16.45
CA SER A 280 4.78 7.93 15.71
C SER A 280 4.53 7.39 14.31
N LEU A 281 5.48 6.62 13.74
CA LEU A 281 5.38 6.08 12.39
C LEU A 281 4.35 4.95 12.29
N ARG A 282 3.67 4.89 11.16
CA ARG A 282 2.67 3.87 10.84
C ARG A 282 2.93 3.27 9.46
N ALA A 283 2.50 2.04 9.25
CA ALA A 283 2.40 1.50 7.90
C ALA A 283 1.46 2.38 7.06
N GLY A 284 1.85 2.68 5.82
CA GLY A 284 1.15 3.61 4.93
C GLY A 284 1.59 5.08 5.05
N ASP A 285 2.40 5.45 6.06
CA ASP A 285 3.02 6.77 6.10
C ASP A 285 4.07 6.90 4.98
N VAL A 286 4.26 8.12 4.50
CA VAL A 286 5.29 8.47 3.53
C VAL A 286 6.44 9.17 4.25
N ILE A 287 7.65 8.80 3.91
CA ILE A 287 8.88 9.44 4.40
C ILE A 287 9.78 9.81 3.22
N ASN A 288 10.62 10.82 3.42
CA ASN A 288 11.71 11.12 2.52
C ASN A 288 12.97 10.37 2.94
N LEU A 289 13.66 9.79 1.96
CA LEU A 289 14.97 9.19 2.16
C LEU A 289 15.99 9.93 1.29
N GLU A 290 17.06 10.38 1.90
CA GLU A 290 18.12 11.11 1.24
C GLU A 290 19.45 10.36 1.37
N TYR A 291 20.06 10.03 0.22
CA TYR A 291 21.40 9.47 0.15
C TYR A 291 22.39 10.57 -0.27
N PRO A 292 23.54 10.66 0.38
CA PRO A 292 24.61 11.54 -0.09
C PRO A 292 25.15 11.01 -1.42
N ASN A 293 25.25 11.89 -2.40
CA ASN A 293 25.92 11.53 -3.64
C ASN A 293 27.42 11.41 -3.38
N ILE A 294 28.04 10.30 -3.75
CA ILE A 294 29.47 10.01 -3.55
C ILE A 294 30.36 10.93 -4.40
N ASN A 295 29.84 11.55 -5.42
CA ASN A 295 30.53 12.47 -6.30
C ASN A 295 30.50 13.92 -5.80
N THR A 296 31.46 14.24 -5.00
CA THR A 296 32.35 15.40 -4.84
C THR A 296 31.81 16.83 -4.71
N ASP A 297 30.62 17.20 -5.08
CA ASP A 297 30.13 18.57 -4.89
C ASP A 297 28.92 18.63 -3.99
N ARG A 298 29.08 19.26 -2.82
CA ARG A 298 28.02 19.47 -1.82
C ARG A 298 26.72 20.09 -2.38
N LYS A 299 26.75 20.69 -3.56
CA LYS A 299 25.59 21.30 -4.23
C LYS A 299 24.76 20.30 -5.03
N THR A 300 25.35 19.18 -5.45
CA THR A 300 24.70 18.12 -6.24
C THR A 300 24.28 16.91 -5.42
N ALA A 301 24.55 16.91 -4.12
CA ALA A 301 24.20 15.80 -3.22
C ALA A 301 22.69 15.50 -3.13
N LYS A 302 21.83 16.43 -3.57
CA LYS A 302 20.36 16.26 -3.56
C LYS A 302 19.80 15.44 -4.72
N ASN A 303 20.60 15.07 -5.72
CA ASN A 303 20.09 14.52 -6.99
C ASN A 303 20.45 13.04 -7.20
N SER A 304 20.52 12.23 -6.13
CA SER A 304 20.60 10.78 -6.32
C SER A 304 19.23 10.24 -6.77
N PRO A 305 19.16 9.40 -7.82
CA PRO A 305 17.91 8.77 -8.25
C PRO A 305 17.28 7.88 -7.17
N GLU A 306 18.01 7.59 -6.12
CA GLU A 306 17.57 6.83 -4.96
C GLU A 306 16.87 7.70 -3.91
N ASN A 307 17.03 9.03 -3.98
CA ASN A 307 16.37 9.98 -3.09
C ASN A 307 14.89 10.12 -3.40
N GLY A 308 14.11 10.47 -2.42
CA GLY A 308 12.71 10.83 -2.60
C GLY A 308 11.75 10.17 -1.62
N LYS A 309 10.47 10.22 -1.97
CA LYS A 309 9.38 9.72 -1.16
C LYS A 309 9.26 8.20 -1.24
N PHE A 310 9.15 7.57 -0.08
CA PHE A 310 8.87 6.14 0.08
C PHE A 310 7.68 5.95 1.01
N MET A 311 6.87 4.95 0.72
CA MET A 311 5.81 4.50 1.62
C MET A 311 6.35 3.41 2.55
N ILE A 312 5.99 3.47 3.82
CA ILE A 312 6.29 2.43 4.80
C ILE A 312 5.35 1.26 4.56
N ALA A 313 5.87 0.16 4.01
CA ALA A 313 5.10 -1.06 3.79
C ALA A 313 5.02 -1.93 5.05
N ARG A 314 6.05 -1.90 5.87
CA ARG A 314 6.14 -2.63 7.14
C ARG A 314 7.09 -1.92 8.08
N LEU A 315 6.79 -1.98 9.37
CA LEU A 315 7.67 -1.49 10.43
C LEU A 315 7.75 -2.50 11.57
N SER A 316 8.87 -2.44 12.30
CA SER A 316 9.11 -3.20 13.52
C SER A 316 9.80 -2.31 14.55
N HIS A 317 9.44 -2.48 15.81
CA HIS A 317 10.11 -1.80 16.92
C HIS A 317 10.89 -2.82 17.74
N GLU A 318 12.16 -2.55 17.98
CA GLU A 318 13.06 -3.38 18.78
C GLU A 318 13.43 -2.62 20.05
N PHE A 319 13.08 -3.21 21.20
CA PHE A 319 13.34 -2.64 22.53
C PHE A 319 14.34 -3.51 23.28
N GLY A 320 15.15 -2.85 24.09
CA GLY A 320 16.05 -3.54 25.04
C GLY A 320 17.24 -4.22 24.39
N ASN A 321 17.61 -3.83 23.18
CA ASN A 321 18.83 -4.30 22.53
C ASN A 321 20.06 -3.64 23.18
N SER A 322 21.19 -4.34 23.25
CA SER A 322 22.47 -3.82 23.77
C SER A 322 22.98 -2.60 22.99
N GLU A 323 22.51 -2.42 21.76
CA GLU A 323 22.86 -1.31 20.87
C GLU A 323 21.88 -0.13 20.94
N GLY A 324 20.79 -0.23 21.72
CA GLY A 324 19.74 0.78 21.86
C GLY A 324 18.39 0.31 21.34
N ASP A 325 17.43 1.21 21.36
CA ASP A 325 16.07 0.96 20.86
C ASP A 325 15.92 1.51 19.43
N PHE A 326 15.42 0.69 18.51
CA PHE A 326 15.38 1.02 17.08
C PHE A 326 14.01 0.72 16.46
N THR A 327 13.74 1.43 15.36
CA THR A 327 12.63 1.15 14.45
C THR A 327 13.17 0.68 13.11
N GLY A 328 12.85 -0.55 12.73
CA GLY A 328 13.12 -1.09 11.41
C GLY A 328 11.97 -0.77 10.45
N LEU A 329 12.28 -0.24 9.28
CA LEU A 329 11.31 0.14 8.25
C LEU A 329 11.61 -0.59 6.95
N SER A 330 10.58 -1.22 6.37
CA SER A 330 10.60 -1.70 4.99
C SER A 330 9.87 -0.71 4.11
N LEU A 331 10.59 -0.07 3.22
CA LEU A 331 10.14 1.01 2.37
C LEU A 331 9.91 0.54 0.94
N VAL A 332 8.88 1.07 0.29
CA VAL A 332 8.56 0.77 -1.10
C VAL A 332 8.23 2.03 -1.87
N ARG A 333 8.55 2.01 -3.18
CA ARG A 333 8.05 3.00 -4.15
C ARG A 333 8.03 2.43 -5.56
N ASP A 334 7.25 3.05 -6.42
CA ASP A 334 6.96 2.58 -7.79
C ASP A 334 7.95 3.10 -8.84
N SER A 335 8.74 4.12 -8.52
CA SER A 335 9.59 4.81 -9.49
C SER A 335 10.92 5.27 -8.90
N PHE A 336 11.84 5.65 -9.75
CA PHE A 336 13.05 6.40 -9.39
C PHE A 336 12.78 7.89 -9.57
N THR A 337 13.21 8.72 -8.61
CA THR A 337 13.18 10.17 -8.78
C THR A 337 14.32 10.57 -9.71
N ILE A 338 14.00 10.98 -10.93
CA ILE A 338 14.96 11.72 -11.76
C ILE A 338 14.72 13.18 -11.41
N ASN A 339 15.56 13.76 -10.56
CA ASN A 339 15.53 15.20 -10.35
C ASN A 339 16.16 15.86 -11.59
N GLU A 340 15.38 16.69 -12.29
CA GLU A 340 15.89 17.64 -13.27
C GLU A 340 16.78 18.71 -12.63
#